data_1193da4ef67dd17e969a6f6a9d62bcc3
#
_entry.id   1193da4ef67dd17e969a6f6a9d62bcc3
#
_cell.length_a   1.000
_cell.length_b   1.000
_cell.length_c   1.000
_cell.angle_alpha   90.00
_cell.angle_beta   90.00
_cell.angle_gamma   90.00
#
_symmetry.space_group_name_H-M   'P 1'
#
loop_
_entity.id
_entity.type
_entity.pdbx_description
1 polymer ?
#
loop_
_entity_poly.entity_id
_entity_poly.type
_entity_poly.pdbx_seq_one_letter_code
_entity_poly.pdbx_strand_id
1 'polypeptide(L)'
;MKKTIINNLFPIPVYSTGINRNFTKKEIDFVRDQKNYCSNNAGNTHTIDSYILNKPELKKIKKFLDECCKDYLKTIICPQNNIELYITQSWLNYTEENQHHHMHEHPNSVVSGVLYFDSDKNNDKIKFFSPSKYKPISIKIDETKFNTWNSDSWWFAVETGQLLMFPSSTTHKVDVKKGSNTRISLSFNTFYKGTLGSNKDLTELILP
;
A
#
# COMPACT_ATOMS: atom_id res chain seq x y z
N MET A 1 8.84 25.60 -31.60
CA MET A 1 9.60 25.13 -30.40
C MET A 1 9.88 23.64 -30.57
N LYS A 2 11.08 23.17 -30.20
CA LYS A 2 11.38 21.72 -30.17
C LYS A 2 10.49 21.06 -29.12
N LYS A 3 9.94 19.90 -29.44
CA LYS A 3 9.13 19.08 -28.49
C LYS A 3 10.08 18.58 -27.39
N THR A 4 9.88 19.03 -26.15
CA THR A 4 10.62 18.53 -24.99
C THR A 4 9.97 17.26 -24.49
N ILE A 5 10.76 16.23 -24.26
CA ILE A 5 10.33 14.96 -23.66
C ILE A 5 11.06 14.83 -22.32
N ILE A 6 10.30 14.57 -21.25
CA ILE A 6 10.84 14.26 -19.92
C ILE A 6 10.59 12.78 -19.65
N ASN A 7 11.67 12.03 -19.41
CA ASN A 7 11.61 10.61 -19.12
C ASN A 7 11.76 10.36 -17.63
N ASN A 8 10.96 9.46 -17.08
CA ASN A 8 11.13 8.95 -15.72
C ASN A 8 12.26 7.93 -15.71
N LEU A 9 13.26 8.15 -14.86
CA LEU A 9 14.38 7.24 -14.70
C LEU A 9 14.27 6.57 -13.32
N PHE A 10 14.08 5.25 -13.29
CA PHE A 10 13.94 4.45 -12.08
C PHE A 10 12.76 4.91 -11.18
N PRO A 11 11.54 5.03 -11.71
CA PRO A 11 10.39 5.45 -10.92
C PRO A 11 10.03 4.40 -9.86
N ILE A 12 9.55 4.86 -8.71
CA ILE A 12 8.95 4.00 -7.70
C ILE A 12 7.52 3.68 -8.16
N PRO A 13 7.18 2.41 -8.40
CA PRO A 13 5.84 2.05 -8.86
C PRO A 13 4.83 2.14 -7.70
N VAL A 14 3.69 2.78 -7.97
CA VAL A 14 2.47 2.66 -7.14
C VAL A 14 1.41 2.01 -8.03
N TYR A 15 1.19 0.72 -7.83
CA TYR A 15 0.16 -0.04 -8.52
C TYR A 15 -1.21 0.33 -7.95
N SER A 16 -2.15 0.68 -8.80
CA SER A 16 -3.52 1.07 -8.43
C SER A 16 -4.54 0.29 -9.23
N THR A 17 -5.48 -0.33 -8.53
CA THR A 17 -6.62 -1.02 -9.14
C THR A 17 -7.84 -0.96 -8.22
N GLY A 18 -8.98 -1.47 -8.66
CA GLY A 18 -10.20 -1.56 -7.86
C GLY A 18 -10.75 -2.97 -7.80
N ILE A 19 -11.48 -3.28 -6.73
CA ILE A 19 -12.14 -4.59 -6.59
C ILE A 19 -13.29 -4.78 -7.62
N ASN A 20 -13.71 -3.71 -8.29
CA ASN A 20 -14.73 -3.67 -9.36
C ASN A 20 -16.07 -4.33 -8.98
N ARG A 21 -16.40 -4.33 -7.71
CA ARG A 21 -17.69 -4.74 -7.15
C ARG A 21 -17.95 -4.06 -5.82
N ASN A 22 -19.20 -4.00 -5.41
CA ASN A 22 -19.51 -3.62 -4.04
C ASN A 22 -19.06 -4.71 -3.06
N PHE A 23 -18.65 -4.30 -1.87
CA PHE A 23 -18.45 -5.22 -0.76
C PHE A 23 -19.79 -5.82 -0.35
N THR A 24 -19.80 -7.10 -0.04
CA THR A 24 -21.01 -7.77 0.47
C THR A 24 -21.33 -7.31 1.88
N LYS A 25 -22.62 -7.42 2.27
CA LYS A 25 -23.02 -7.12 3.65
C LYS A 25 -22.19 -7.91 4.68
N LYS A 26 -21.91 -9.18 4.41
CA LYS A 26 -21.11 -10.04 5.30
C LYS A 26 -19.67 -9.50 5.45
N GLU A 27 -19.04 -9.05 4.38
CA GLU A 27 -17.70 -8.44 4.42
C GLU A 27 -17.69 -7.14 5.23
N ILE A 28 -18.67 -6.27 5.01
CA ILE A 28 -18.77 -4.98 5.72
C ILE A 28 -19.11 -5.18 7.20
N ASP A 29 -20.08 -6.03 7.53
CA ASP A 29 -20.46 -6.31 8.91
C ASP A 29 -19.27 -6.87 9.69
N PHE A 30 -18.55 -7.85 9.11
CA PHE A 30 -17.34 -8.41 9.69
C PHE A 30 -16.27 -7.34 9.93
N VAL A 31 -15.93 -6.56 8.91
CA VAL A 31 -14.90 -5.52 9.01
C VAL A 31 -15.26 -4.45 10.06
N ARG A 32 -16.54 -4.08 10.19
CA ARG A 32 -16.99 -3.14 11.23
C ARG A 32 -16.93 -3.74 12.63
N ASP A 33 -17.29 -5.00 12.79
CA ASP A 33 -17.24 -5.70 14.07
C ASP A 33 -15.82 -5.83 14.61
N GLN A 34 -14.82 -6.02 13.75
CA GLN A 34 -13.41 -6.12 14.14
C GLN A 34 -12.87 -4.86 14.84
N LYS A 35 -13.54 -3.72 14.73
CA LYS A 35 -13.19 -2.50 15.48
C LYS A 35 -13.21 -2.71 17.01
N ASN A 36 -14.01 -3.64 17.49
CA ASN A 36 -14.09 -4.01 18.91
C ASN A 36 -12.85 -4.78 19.41
N TYR A 37 -11.97 -5.23 18.50
CA TYR A 37 -10.78 -6.06 18.78
C TYR A 37 -9.51 -5.37 18.30
N CYS A 38 -9.35 -4.08 18.62
CA CYS A 38 -8.25 -3.25 18.17
C CYS A 38 -7.34 -2.80 19.31
N SER A 39 -6.12 -2.44 18.94
CA SER A 39 -5.14 -1.75 19.77
C SER A 39 -4.76 -0.41 19.18
N ASN A 40 -4.19 0.47 20.01
CA ASN A 40 -3.69 1.78 19.57
C ASN A 40 -2.45 1.61 18.66
N ASN A 41 -2.35 2.46 17.65
CA ASN A 41 -1.26 2.50 16.68
C ASN A 41 -0.84 3.96 16.43
N ALA A 42 -0.10 4.56 17.35
CA ALA A 42 0.54 5.89 17.20
C ALA A 42 -0.25 6.89 16.30
N GLY A 43 -1.55 7.09 16.60
CA GLY A 43 -2.41 8.06 15.92
C GLY A 43 -3.73 7.52 15.37
N ASN A 44 -3.88 6.21 15.23
CA ASN A 44 -5.13 5.51 14.89
C ASN A 44 -5.23 4.17 15.63
N THR A 45 -6.13 3.27 15.22
CA THR A 45 -6.22 1.90 15.77
C THR A 45 -6.10 0.86 14.66
N HIS A 46 -5.59 -0.32 15.01
CA HIS A 46 -5.55 -1.49 14.12
C HIS A 46 -6.02 -2.76 14.85
N THR A 47 -6.45 -3.77 14.10
CA THR A 47 -6.82 -5.06 14.68
C THR A 47 -5.64 -5.72 15.39
N ILE A 48 -5.89 -6.36 16.53
CA ILE A 48 -4.90 -7.20 17.23
C ILE A 48 -4.53 -8.42 16.36
N ASP A 49 -5.53 -8.98 15.67
CA ASP A 49 -5.29 -10.05 14.69
C ASP A 49 -4.56 -9.49 13.45
N SER A 50 -3.31 -9.93 13.25
CA SER A 50 -2.46 -9.58 12.12
C SER A 50 -2.53 -10.59 10.96
N TYR A 51 -3.54 -11.46 10.94
CA TYR A 51 -3.80 -12.44 9.88
C TYR A 51 -5.27 -12.40 9.44
N ILE A 52 -5.85 -11.21 9.40
CA ILE A 52 -7.30 -11.01 9.21
C ILE A 52 -7.82 -11.61 7.90
N LEU A 53 -7.02 -11.68 6.85
CA LEU A 53 -7.37 -12.31 5.56
C LEU A 53 -7.58 -13.82 5.62
N ASN A 54 -7.18 -14.47 6.72
CA ASN A 54 -7.47 -15.91 6.93
C ASN A 54 -8.90 -16.17 7.44
N LYS A 55 -9.66 -15.10 7.74
CA LYS A 55 -11.07 -15.24 8.17
C LYS A 55 -11.94 -15.62 6.96
N PRO A 56 -12.89 -16.55 7.16
CA PRO A 56 -13.75 -17.02 6.06
C PRO A 56 -14.60 -15.92 5.43
N GLU A 57 -14.94 -14.86 6.18
CA GLU A 57 -15.67 -13.68 5.70
C GLU A 57 -14.90 -12.95 4.59
N LEU A 58 -13.59 -12.95 4.65
CA LEU A 58 -12.71 -12.24 3.70
C LEU A 58 -12.13 -13.15 2.60
N LYS A 59 -12.60 -14.39 2.45
CA LYS A 59 -12.08 -15.34 1.45
C LYS A 59 -12.09 -14.79 0.02
N LYS A 60 -13.14 -14.07 -0.38
CA LYS A 60 -13.23 -13.46 -1.71
C LYS A 60 -12.27 -12.27 -1.87
N ILE A 61 -12.09 -11.49 -0.80
CA ILE A 61 -11.12 -10.40 -0.74
C ILE A 61 -9.70 -10.96 -0.88
N LYS A 62 -9.37 -12.00 -0.09
CA LYS A 62 -8.06 -12.65 -0.17
C LYS A 62 -7.77 -13.14 -1.59
N LYS A 63 -8.71 -13.81 -2.24
CA LYS A 63 -8.54 -14.27 -3.62
C LYS A 63 -8.23 -13.12 -4.58
N PHE A 64 -8.97 -12.01 -4.48
CA PHE A 64 -8.70 -10.80 -5.28
C PHE A 64 -7.29 -10.24 -5.03
N LEU A 65 -6.87 -10.14 -3.78
CA LEU A 65 -5.54 -9.64 -3.42
C LEU A 65 -4.42 -10.57 -3.89
N ASP A 66 -4.61 -11.89 -3.79
CA ASP A 66 -3.67 -12.90 -4.32
C ASP A 66 -3.52 -12.78 -5.85
N GLU A 67 -4.60 -12.49 -6.57
CA GLU A 67 -4.58 -12.22 -8.02
C GLU A 67 -3.83 -10.91 -8.33
N CYS A 68 -4.02 -9.86 -7.53
CA CYS A 68 -3.27 -8.60 -7.67
C CYS A 68 -1.78 -8.77 -7.36
N CYS A 69 -1.41 -9.59 -6.38
CA CYS A 69 -0.01 -9.94 -6.11
C CYS A 69 0.65 -10.63 -7.31
N LYS A 70 -0.06 -11.57 -7.96
CA LYS A 70 0.41 -12.23 -9.19
C LYS A 70 0.57 -11.25 -10.34
N ASP A 71 -0.38 -10.33 -10.51
CA ASP A 71 -0.32 -9.31 -11.55
C ASP A 71 0.83 -8.33 -11.32
N TYR A 72 1.04 -7.87 -10.08
CA TYR A 72 2.18 -7.03 -9.69
C TYR A 72 3.50 -7.73 -10.00
N LEU A 73 3.63 -9.00 -9.61
CA LEU A 73 4.82 -9.82 -9.88
C LEU A 73 5.10 -9.90 -11.38
N LYS A 74 4.08 -10.20 -12.19
CA LYS A 74 4.19 -10.36 -13.64
C LYS A 74 4.48 -9.04 -14.37
N THR A 75 3.88 -7.93 -13.92
CA THR A 75 3.88 -6.67 -14.67
C THR A 75 5.02 -5.74 -14.26
N ILE A 76 5.42 -5.77 -12.99
CA ILE A 76 6.39 -4.83 -12.44
C ILE A 76 7.72 -5.52 -12.15
N ILE A 77 7.72 -6.69 -11.50
CA ILE A 77 8.95 -7.41 -11.13
C ILE A 77 9.49 -8.24 -12.30
N CYS A 78 8.62 -8.86 -13.07
CA CYS A 78 8.95 -9.66 -14.27
C CYS A 78 10.05 -10.71 -14.02
N PRO A 79 9.93 -11.59 -13.02
CA PRO A 79 11.01 -12.53 -12.68
C PRO A 79 11.22 -13.59 -13.76
N GLN A 80 12.46 -14.00 -13.97
CA GLN A 80 12.79 -15.19 -14.77
C GLN A 80 12.57 -16.48 -13.98
N ASN A 81 12.75 -16.42 -12.66
CA ASN A 81 12.58 -17.54 -11.75
C ASN A 81 11.10 -17.84 -11.52
N ASN A 82 10.82 -19.11 -11.21
CA ASN A 82 9.50 -19.52 -10.74
C ASN A 82 9.33 -19.14 -9.26
N ILE A 83 8.88 -17.92 -9.01
CA ILE A 83 8.63 -17.39 -7.68
C ILE A 83 7.18 -16.94 -7.55
N GLU A 84 6.71 -16.91 -6.32
CA GLU A 84 5.40 -16.35 -5.96
C GLU A 84 5.60 -15.14 -5.03
N LEU A 85 4.71 -14.17 -5.15
CA LEU A 85 4.54 -13.09 -4.19
C LEU A 85 3.29 -13.42 -3.35
N TYR A 86 3.47 -13.80 -2.08
CA TYR A 86 2.38 -14.21 -1.22
C TYR A 86 2.17 -13.26 -0.04
N ILE A 87 0.92 -13.17 0.43
CA ILE A 87 0.56 -12.31 1.57
C ILE A 87 1.01 -12.99 2.86
N THR A 88 1.82 -12.29 3.66
CA THR A 88 2.33 -12.76 4.96
C THR A 88 1.41 -12.33 6.10
N GLN A 89 1.28 -11.03 6.34
CA GLN A 89 0.43 -10.46 7.38
C GLN A 89 -0.63 -9.56 6.78
N SER A 90 -1.73 -9.40 7.49
CA SER A 90 -2.84 -8.52 7.08
C SER A 90 -3.64 -8.07 8.30
N TRP A 91 -4.00 -6.79 8.34
CA TRP A 91 -4.73 -6.17 9.45
C TRP A 91 -5.66 -5.08 8.94
N LEU A 92 -6.69 -4.76 9.73
CA LEU A 92 -7.57 -3.62 9.48
C LEU A 92 -7.07 -2.40 10.26
N ASN A 93 -7.15 -1.24 9.63
CA ASN A 93 -6.90 0.05 10.27
C ASN A 93 -8.21 0.84 10.31
N TYR A 94 -8.45 1.51 11.43
CA TYR A 94 -9.57 2.42 11.66
C TYR A 94 -9.01 3.79 12.00
N THR A 95 -9.39 4.79 11.22
CA THR A 95 -8.93 6.16 11.42
C THR A 95 -10.17 7.06 11.54
N GLU A 96 -10.38 7.57 12.74
CA GLU A 96 -11.46 8.49 13.07
C GLU A 96 -11.07 9.93 12.71
N GLU A 97 -12.02 10.84 12.80
CA GLU A 97 -11.75 12.27 12.68
C GLU A 97 -10.64 12.71 13.67
N ASN A 98 -9.74 13.57 13.20
CA ASN A 98 -8.55 14.06 13.91
C ASN A 98 -7.48 13.00 14.21
N GLN A 99 -7.64 11.75 13.79
CA GLN A 99 -6.61 10.73 13.84
C GLN A 99 -5.75 10.75 12.58
N HIS A 100 -4.57 10.13 12.64
CA HIS A 100 -3.62 10.02 11.54
C HIS A 100 -2.95 8.64 11.57
N HIS A 101 -2.21 8.30 10.52
CA HIS A 101 -1.28 7.17 10.57
C HIS A 101 0.14 7.71 10.43
N HIS A 102 1.00 7.35 11.37
CA HIS A 102 2.38 7.84 11.44
C HIS A 102 3.19 7.50 10.18
N MET A 103 4.30 8.19 10.00
CA MET A 103 5.24 7.93 8.92
C MET A 103 6.03 6.65 9.21
N HIS A 104 6.03 5.70 8.26
CA HIS A 104 6.68 4.41 8.42
C HIS A 104 7.00 3.72 7.09
N GLU A 105 7.70 2.61 7.19
CA GLU A 105 8.02 1.62 6.16
C GLU A 105 7.68 0.23 6.73
N HIS A 106 7.66 -0.79 5.88
CA HIS A 106 7.35 -2.16 6.32
C HIS A 106 8.59 -3.06 6.20
N PRO A 107 9.32 -3.33 7.31
CA PRO A 107 10.42 -4.30 7.30
C PRO A 107 9.91 -5.72 7.05
N ASN A 108 10.79 -6.59 6.55
CA ASN A 108 10.48 -7.99 6.22
C ASN A 108 9.30 -8.16 5.24
N SER A 109 9.16 -7.22 4.33
CA SER A 109 8.15 -7.21 3.28
C SER A 109 8.73 -6.70 1.97
N VAL A 110 8.28 -7.24 0.85
CA VAL A 110 8.71 -6.83 -0.49
C VAL A 110 7.76 -5.79 -1.07
N VAL A 111 6.46 -6.08 -1.02
CA VAL A 111 5.39 -5.20 -1.47
C VAL A 111 4.34 -5.13 -0.38
N SER A 112 3.92 -3.91 -0.06
CA SER A 112 2.79 -3.67 0.85
C SER A 112 1.59 -3.20 0.06
N GLY A 113 0.41 -3.53 0.54
CA GLY A 113 -0.84 -3.12 -0.09
C GLY A 113 -1.87 -2.61 0.90
N VAL A 114 -2.75 -1.74 0.41
CA VAL A 114 -3.87 -1.17 1.16
C VAL A 114 -5.13 -1.21 0.32
N LEU A 115 -6.15 -1.96 0.78
CA LEU A 115 -7.50 -1.98 0.22
C LEU A 115 -8.44 -1.15 1.11
N TYR A 116 -9.18 -0.21 0.53
CA TYR A 116 -10.07 0.68 1.26
C TYR A 116 -11.50 0.15 1.31
N PHE A 117 -11.99 -0.16 2.51
CA PHE A 117 -13.39 -0.60 2.74
C PHE A 117 -14.35 0.57 2.92
N ASP A 118 -13.88 1.65 3.54
CA ASP A 118 -14.64 2.88 3.74
C ASP A 118 -13.67 4.07 3.67
N SER A 119 -13.86 4.94 2.72
CA SER A 119 -13.04 6.15 2.54
C SER A 119 -13.79 7.21 1.75
N ASP A 120 -13.47 8.47 2.03
CA ASP A 120 -13.98 9.64 1.33
C ASP A 120 -12.92 10.19 0.37
N LYS A 121 -13.13 10.04 -0.93
CA LYS A 121 -12.21 10.49 -1.99
C LYS A 121 -11.82 11.98 -1.89
N ASN A 122 -12.67 12.80 -1.32
CA ASN A 122 -12.42 14.24 -1.20
C ASN A 122 -11.48 14.59 -0.03
N ASN A 123 -11.49 13.76 1.01
CA ASN A 123 -10.76 14.01 2.26
C ASN A 123 -9.65 13.02 2.55
N ASP A 124 -9.78 11.76 2.11
CA ASP A 124 -8.84 10.71 2.44
C ASP A 124 -7.71 10.60 1.40
N LYS A 125 -6.49 10.59 1.88
CA LYS A 125 -5.26 10.51 1.06
C LYS A 125 -4.22 9.64 1.74
N ILE A 126 -3.41 8.96 0.92
CA ILE A 126 -2.16 8.37 1.34
C ILE A 126 -1.01 9.19 0.75
N LYS A 127 0.02 9.47 1.55
CA LYS A 127 1.15 10.30 1.15
C LYS A 127 2.44 9.50 1.21
N PHE A 128 3.18 9.52 0.11
CA PHE A 128 4.48 8.88 -0.07
C PHE A 128 5.59 9.91 -0.04
N PHE A 129 6.78 9.50 0.38
CA PHE A 129 7.94 10.37 0.48
C PHE A 129 9.07 9.87 -0.43
N SER A 130 9.81 10.80 -1.00
CA SER A 130 11.01 10.49 -1.78
C SER A 130 12.07 9.83 -0.90
N PRO A 131 12.73 8.75 -1.36
CA PRO A 131 13.82 8.12 -0.63
C PRO A 131 15.08 9.00 -0.54
N SER A 132 15.20 10.03 -1.38
CA SER A 132 16.34 10.95 -1.37
C SER A 132 16.26 11.88 -0.17
N LYS A 133 17.10 11.62 0.84
CA LYS A 133 17.17 12.43 2.08
C LYS A 133 18.16 13.58 2.01
N TYR A 134 19.03 13.61 1.00
CA TYR A 134 20.08 14.64 0.88
C TYR A 134 19.83 15.56 -0.30
N LYS A 135 19.70 16.84 0.00
CA LYS A 135 19.63 17.92 -1.00
C LYS A 135 20.77 18.90 -0.76
N PRO A 136 21.80 18.88 -1.58
CA PRO A 136 22.96 19.78 -1.42
C PRO A 136 22.62 21.26 -1.61
N ILE A 137 21.53 21.54 -2.33
CA ILE A 137 21.07 22.90 -2.63
C ILE A 137 19.58 22.99 -2.33
N SER A 138 19.18 23.96 -1.51
CA SER A 138 17.79 24.25 -1.23
C SER A 138 17.26 25.28 -2.22
N ILE A 139 16.24 24.89 -2.99
CA ILE A 139 15.54 25.77 -3.91
C ILE A 139 14.10 25.89 -3.44
N LYS A 140 13.61 27.13 -3.27
CA LYS A 140 12.20 27.37 -2.99
C LYS A 140 11.37 27.13 -4.25
N ILE A 141 10.54 26.11 -4.22
CA ILE A 141 9.66 25.74 -5.35
C ILE A 141 8.37 26.55 -5.28
N ASP A 142 7.87 26.99 -6.43
CA ASP A 142 6.55 27.57 -6.59
C ASP A 142 5.49 26.49 -6.27
N GLU A 143 4.74 26.68 -5.19
CA GLU A 143 3.75 25.71 -4.67
C GLU A 143 2.64 25.38 -5.67
N THR A 144 2.37 26.29 -6.63
CA THR A 144 1.38 26.07 -7.69
C THR A 144 1.90 25.16 -8.82
N LYS A 145 3.19 24.85 -8.84
CA LYS A 145 3.90 24.09 -9.89
C LYS A 145 4.52 22.79 -9.37
N PHE A 146 4.08 22.29 -8.22
CA PHE A 146 4.53 20.99 -7.73
C PHE A 146 4.20 19.87 -8.73
N ASN A 147 5.17 18.97 -8.89
CA ASN A 147 5.06 17.78 -9.70
C ASN A 147 5.96 16.68 -9.13
N THR A 148 5.93 15.48 -9.70
CA THR A 148 6.68 14.32 -9.21
C THR A 148 8.20 14.44 -9.30
N TRP A 149 8.73 15.40 -10.04
CA TRP A 149 10.20 15.60 -10.19
C TRP A 149 10.76 16.64 -9.22
N ASN A 150 9.93 17.60 -8.76
CA ASN A 150 10.37 18.69 -7.89
C ASN A 150 9.81 18.62 -6.46
N SER A 151 9.03 17.59 -6.14
CA SER A 151 8.40 17.40 -4.83
C SER A 151 9.11 16.32 -4.02
N ASP A 152 9.21 16.52 -2.70
CA ASP A 152 9.73 15.54 -1.74
C ASP A 152 8.72 14.51 -1.32
N SER A 153 7.47 14.76 -1.64
CA SER A 153 6.37 13.86 -1.32
C SER A 153 5.27 13.97 -2.37
N TRP A 154 4.55 12.88 -2.54
CA TRP A 154 3.39 12.83 -3.42
C TRP A 154 2.24 12.11 -2.73
N TRP A 155 1.01 12.40 -3.11
CA TRP A 155 -0.17 11.79 -2.49
C TRP A 155 -1.15 11.31 -3.54
N PHE A 156 -1.94 10.31 -3.14
CA PHE A 156 -3.07 9.80 -3.90
C PHE A 156 -4.34 9.95 -3.07
N ALA A 157 -5.38 10.54 -3.66
CA ALA A 157 -6.73 10.43 -3.12
C ALA A 157 -7.16 8.95 -3.18
N VAL A 158 -7.89 8.50 -2.16
CA VAL A 158 -8.30 7.11 -2.06
C VAL A 158 -9.81 7.00 -1.91
N GLU A 159 -10.38 5.96 -2.51
CA GLU A 159 -11.81 5.73 -2.50
C GLU A 159 -12.14 4.28 -2.13
N THR A 160 -13.37 4.08 -1.67
CA THR A 160 -13.88 2.75 -1.31
C THR A 160 -13.77 1.77 -2.49
N GLY A 161 -13.22 0.60 -2.24
CA GLY A 161 -12.95 -0.44 -3.25
C GLY A 161 -11.59 -0.31 -3.94
N GLN A 162 -10.85 0.77 -3.75
CA GLN A 162 -9.53 0.95 -4.34
C GLN A 162 -8.46 0.14 -3.58
N LEU A 163 -7.56 -0.47 -4.33
CA LEU A 163 -6.33 -1.10 -3.87
C LEU A 163 -5.13 -0.30 -4.37
N LEU A 164 -4.21 0.01 -3.47
CA LEU A 164 -2.88 0.49 -3.80
C LEU A 164 -1.84 -0.53 -3.31
N MET A 165 -0.83 -0.83 -4.16
CA MET A 165 0.32 -1.64 -3.79
C MET A 165 1.61 -0.90 -4.18
N PHE A 166 2.64 -1.00 -3.36
CA PHE A 166 3.90 -0.28 -3.51
C PHE A 166 5.06 -1.04 -2.85
N PRO A 167 6.32 -0.79 -3.23
CA PRO A 167 7.48 -1.39 -2.55
C PRO A 167 7.44 -1.06 -1.06
N SER A 168 7.59 -2.07 -0.22
CA SER A 168 7.46 -1.94 1.24
C SER A 168 8.45 -0.97 1.88
N SER A 169 9.58 -0.71 1.22
CA SER A 169 10.58 0.28 1.60
C SER A 169 10.18 1.73 1.29
N THR A 170 9.02 1.95 0.66
CA THR A 170 8.54 3.30 0.37
C THR A 170 7.95 3.93 1.62
N THR A 171 8.62 4.96 2.15
CA THR A 171 8.14 5.72 3.30
C THR A 171 6.80 6.36 3.00
N HIS A 172 5.80 6.14 3.87
CA HIS A 172 4.46 6.68 3.68
C HIS A 172 3.78 7.02 5.01
N LYS A 173 2.73 7.81 4.91
CA LYS A 173 1.87 8.18 6.05
C LYS A 173 0.46 8.51 5.59
N VAL A 174 -0.43 8.72 6.55
CA VAL A 174 -1.72 9.37 6.34
C VAL A 174 -1.79 10.60 7.23
N ASP A 175 -2.07 11.74 6.61
CA ASP A 175 -2.27 13.00 7.34
C ASP A 175 -3.53 12.94 8.21
N VAL A 176 -3.69 13.93 9.10
CA VAL A 176 -4.84 14.02 10.01
C VAL A 176 -6.13 13.95 9.21
N LYS A 177 -6.96 12.96 9.54
CA LYS A 177 -8.24 12.73 8.89
C LYS A 177 -9.23 13.85 9.18
N LYS A 178 -9.90 14.31 8.14
CA LYS A 178 -11.01 15.25 8.22
C LYS A 178 -12.31 14.55 7.83
N GLY A 179 -13.43 15.04 8.38
CA GLY A 179 -14.75 14.44 8.15
C GLY A 179 -15.11 13.35 9.15
N SER A 180 -16.40 13.20 9.41
CA SER A 180 -16.95 12.41 10.52
C SER A 180 -17.02 10.88 10.28
N ASN A 181 -16.84 10.40 9.02
CA ASN A 181 -16.82 8.97 8.76
C ASN A 181 -15.55 8.31 9.30
N THR A 182 -15.63 7.06 9.75
CA THR A 182 -14.44 6.25 10.04
C THR A 182 -13.85 5.76 8.72
N ARG A 183 -12.58 6.10 8.42
CA ARG A 183 -11.88 5.45 7.33
C ARG A 183 -11.47 4.04 7.76
N ILE A 184 -11.83 3.04 6.96
CA ILE A 184 -11.48 1.63 7.19
C ILE A 184 -10.66 1.13 6.02
N SER A 185 -9.45 0.63 6.31
CA SER A 185 -8.58 0.04 5.30
C SER A 185 -7.99 -1.29 5.79
N LEU A 186 -7.80 -2.21 4.85
CA LEU A 186 -7.10 -3.47 5.07
C LEU A 186 -5.70 -3.32 4.49
N SER A 187 -4.71 -3.39 5.35
CA SER A 187 -3.29 -3.41 4.97
C SER A 187 -2.77 -4.83 4.96
N PHE A 188 -1.81 -5.10 4.08
CA PHE A 188 -1.12 -6.38 4.04
C PHE A 188 0.33 -6.23 3.59
N ASN A 189 1.16 -7.17 4.04
CA ASN A 189 2.55 -7.33 3.65
C ASN A 189 2.73 -8.59 2.82
N THR A 190 3.76 -8.61 1.98
CA THR A 190 4.05 -9.76 1.12
C THR A 190 5.51 -10.17 1.23
N PHE A 191 5.80 -11.42 0.87
CA PHE A 191 7.15 -11.92 0.71
C PHE A 191 7.24 -12.89 -0.48
N TYR A 192 8.45 -13.25 -0.88
CA TYR A 192 8.67 -14.23 -1.93
C TYR A 192 8.60 -15.66 -1.42
N LYS A 193 8.16 -16.56 -2.28
CA LYS A 193 8.27 -18.00 -2.16
C LYS A 193 8.85 -18.57 -3.45
N GLY A 194 9.65 -19.64 -3.36
CA GLY A 194 10.33 -20.27 -4.48
C GLY A 194 11.82 -19.94 -4.54
N THR A 195 12.44 -20.06 -5.68
CA THR A 195 13.89 -19.89 -5.84
C THR A 195 14.23 -18.50 -6.39
N LEU A 196 14.95 -17.71 -5.62
CA LEU A 196 15.50 -16.41 -6.03
C LEU A 196 16.93 -16.59 -6.55
N GLY A 197 17.37 -15.66 -7.40
CA GLY A 197 18.75 -15.65 -7.91
C GLY A 197 19.09 -16.84 -8.80
N SER A 198 20.37 -17.21 -8.84
CA SER A 198 20.89 -18.27 -9.69
C SER A 198 22.08 -18.95 -9.03
N ASN A 199 22.13 -20.28 -9.10
CA ASN A 199 23.28 -21.05 -8.66
C ASN A 199 24.56 -20.68 -9.45
N LYS A 200 24.41 -20.43 -10.75
CA LYS A 200 25.51 -20.01 -11.63
C LYS A 200 26.16 -18.71 -11.17
N ASP A 201 25.36 -17.77 -10.64
CA ASP A 201 25.83 -16.45 -10.19
C ASP A 201 26.12 -16.43 -8.68
N LEU A 202 26.06 -17.56 -8.00
CA LEU A 202 26.24 -17.75 -6.55
C LEU A 202 25.28 -16.86 -5.72
N THR A 203 24.07 -16.66 -6.22
CA THR A 203 23.03 -15.82 -5.59
C THR A 203 21.75 -16.59 -5.26
N GLU A 204 21.77 -17.92 -5.46
CA GLU A 204 20.60 -18.76 -5.24
C GLU A 204 20.15 -18.73 -3.77
N LEU A 205 18.86 -18.45 -3.58
CA LEU A 205 18.18 -18.50 -2.28
C LEU A 205 16.84 -19.21 -2.46
N ILE A 206 16.68 -20.36 -1.82
CA ILE A 206 15.45 -21.15 -1.84
C ILE A 206 14.61 -20.77 -0.61
N LEU A 207 13.44 -20.25 -0.87
CA LEU A 207 12.45 -19.87 0.14
C LEU A 207 11.30 -20.90 0.16
N PRO A 208 10.85 -21.36 1.35
CA PRO A 208 9.81 -22.37 1.52
C PRO A 208 8.43 -21.92 1.03
#